data_1601aa6ada66c79e347e04b2ae313d3a
#
_entry.id   1601aa6ada66c79e347e04b2ae313d3a
#
_cell.length_a   1.000
_cell.length_b   1.000
_cell.length_c   1.000
_cell.angle_alpha   90.00
_cell.angle_beta   90.00
_cell.angle_gamma   90.00
#
_symmetry.space_group_name_H-M   'P 1'
#
loop_
_entity.id
_entity.type
_entity.pdbx_description
1 polymer ?
#
loop_
_entity_poly.entity_id
_entity_poly.type
_entity_poly.pdbx_seq_one_letter_code
_entity_poly.pdbx_strand_id
1 'polypeptide(L)'
;MQVTAIGEKAIGGFRYYKISVRSGSRTVKGYVPEKHLLFQIVKTEVPGVVPKVTAKPTPKPTKKPKATRKPTETTQTEHLSVSDAQFKKQLQQQGFPSTYITPLMKLHKQYPKWEFEAFKTGLDWNAAVAAESKVGLNLLSNSKSYDWKSTADGAYNWKTDKFVVFDGSTWVTASVKAVRYYMDPRNFLDERGIFQFESLKYRSDVQTQTGVENVLRNTPMYNTNFTYTNNAGKNVSIKYSKAFMEAAAASRVSPYHLASRVKQEVVISSTMMSSSVSGNVAGYKGIYNFYNIGANSGANAVKNGLKWASTGTDYSRPWNNRYRSIYGGACYIGKQYINVGQNTLYLQKFNVTATKRYDHQYMANIEAPNNEATKTANAYGSDKDNTPIVFSIPVYNNMPVSACDIPSGGKNPNNYLKNLYVQGHAFSAPFALGDTGSKTYKTTVANKVKSVKVVASAVSTAATVTGTGSKSLSVGKNTIIVKVKSASGSTRSYKIVVTRKSAAKGAVN
;
A
#
# COMPACT_ATOMS: atom_id res chain seq x y z
N MET A 1 -11.74 -32.65 9.65
CA MET A 1 -12.34 -33.31 10.82
C MET A 1 -13.37 -32.35 11.40
N GLN A 2 -14.59 -32.79 11.56
CA GLN A 2 -15.68 -31.95 12.11
C GLN A 2 -15.68 -32.11 13.63
N VAL A 3 -15.72 -31.01 14.36
CA VAL A 3 -15.71 -30.99 15.83
C VAL A 3 -16.78 -30.04 16.35
N THR A 4 -17.35 -30.36 17.51
CA THR A 4 -18.35 -29.48 18.14
C THR A 4 -17.67 -28.66 19.25
N ALA A 5 -17.87 -27.33 19.19
CA ALA A 5 -17.45 -26.45 20.26
C ALA A 5 -18.43 -26.56 21.43
N ILE A 6 -17.90 -26.82 22.64
CA ILE A 6 -18.69 -27.05 23.88
C ILE A 6 -18.43 -25.97 24.94
N GLY A 7 -17.71 -24.92 24.61
CA GLY A 7 -17.43 -23.77 25.46
C GLY A 7 -16.34 -22.89 24.88
N GLU A 8 -16.19 -21.70 25.43
CA GLU A 8 -15.15 -20.75 25.04
C GLU A 8 -14.41 -20.20 26.26
N LYS A 9 -13.17 -19.74 26.09
CA LYS A 9 -12.36 -19.07 27.09
C LYS A 9 -11.44 -18.04 26.44
N ALA A 10 -11.30 -16.88 27.03
CA ALA A 10 -10.32 -15.87 26.63
C ALA A 10 -9.06 -15.99 27.51
N ILE A 11 -7.88 -16.05 26.90
CA ILE A 11 -6.59 -16.08 27.59
C ILE A 11 -5.63 -15.13 26.84
N GLY A 12 -5.08 -14.14 27.53
CA GLY A 12 -4.10 -13.20 26.95
C GLY A 12 -4.62 -12.43 25.72
N GLY A 13 -5.92 -12.09 25.69
CA GLY A 13 -6.55 -11.41 24.55
C GLY A 13 -6.90 -12.32 23.35
N PHE A 14 -6.63 -13.61 23.44
CA PHE A 14 -6.99 -14.58 22.42
C PHE A 14 -8.16 -15.44 22.84
N ARG A 15 -9.05 -15.76 21.89
CA ARG A 15 -10.21 -16.62 22.10
C ARG A 15 -9.85 -18.08 21.82
N TYR A 16 -10.24 -18.97 22.73
CA TYR A 16 -10.07 -20.40 22.61
C TYR A 16 -11.42 -21.08 22.74
N TYR A 17 -11.68 -22.07 21.88
CA TYR A 17 -12.88 -22.90 21.96
C TYR A 17 -12.55 -24.26 22.54
N LYS A 18 -13.31 -24.68 23.55
CA LYS A 18 -13.25 -26.02 24.06
C LYS A 18 -13.96 -26.93 23.09
N ILE A 19 -13.22 -27.87 22.51
CA ILE A 19 -13.75 -28.84 21.55
C ILE A 19 -13.76 -30.23 22.15
N SER A 20 -14.67 -31.08 21.69
CA SER A 20 -14.74 -32.48 22.00
C SER A 20 -14.64 -33.28 20.70
N VAL A 21 -13.70 -34.22 20.65
CA VAL A 21 -13.46 -35.07 19.49
C VAL A 21 -13.55 -36.53 19.92
N ARG A 22 -14.32 -37.30 19.13
CA ARG A 22 -14.38 -38.75 19.32
C ARG A 22 -13.39 -39.42 18.35
N SER A 23 -12.47 -40.18 18.89
CA SER A 23 -11.51 -41.00 18.13
C SER A 23 -11.64 -42.43 18.58
N GLY A 24 -12.32 -43.28 17.80
CA GLY A 24 -12.72 -44.63 18.18
C GLY A 24 -13.64 -44.62 19.42
N SER A 25 -13.31 -45.40 20.44
CA SER A 25 -14.05 -45.44 21.70
C SER A 25 -13.69 -44.33 22.70
N ARG A 26 -12.69 -43.48 22.40
CA ARG A 26 -12.20 -42.42 23.31
C ARG A 26 -12.72 -41.04 22.88
N THR A 27 -13.13 -40.24 23.87
CA THR A 27 -13.47 -38.83 23.68
C THR A 27 -12.33 -37.98 24.23
N VAL A 28 -11.71 -37.18 23.40
CA VAL A 28 -10.66 -36.21 23.76
C VAL A 28 -11.28 -34.81 23.81
N LYS A 29 -11.04 -34.08 24.88
CA LYS A 29 -11.47 -32.70 25.05
C LYS A 29 -10.25 -31.81 25.19
N GLY A 30 -10.24 -30.64 24.51
CA GLY A 30 -9.12 -29.71 24.55
C GLY A 30 -9.53 -28.30 24.15
N TYR A 31 -8.66 -27.33 24.37
CA TYR A 31 -8.85 -25.96 23.90
C TYR A 31 -8.06 -25.73 22.61
N VAL A 32 -8.72 -25.19 21.59
CA VAL A 32 -8.12 -24.84 20.31
C VAL A 32 -8.29 -23.35 20.09
N PRO A 33 -7.23 -22.61 19.72
CA PRO A 33 -7.33 -21.20 19.37
C PRO A 33 -8.31 -20.98 18.22
N GLU A 34 -9.10 -19.92 18.28
CA GLU A 34 -10.09 -19.54 17.25
C GLU A 34 -9.48 -19.55 15.84
N LYS A 35 -8.25 -19.07 15.70
CA LYS A 35 -7.52 -19.03 14.43
C LYS A 35 -7.30 -20.38 13.72
N HIS A 36 -7.48 -21.48 14.42
CA HIS A 36 -7.34 -22.84 13.88
C HIS A 36 -8.69 -23.54 13.65
N LEU A 37 -9.81 -22.84 13.87
CA LEU A 37 -11.15 -23.38 13.71
C LEU A 37 -11.86 -22.71 12.53
N LEU A 38 -12.45 -23.53 11.67
CA LEU A 38 -13.40 -23.10 10.65
C LEU A 38 -14.80 -23.36 11.21
N PHE A 39 -15.54 -22.28 11.50
CA PHE A 39 -16.90 -22.41 12.03
C PHE A 39 -17.89 -22.61 10.90
N GLN A 40 -18.67 -23.70 10.98
CA GLN A 40 -19.89 -23.88 10.23
C GLN A 40 -21.06 -23.72 11.21
N ILE A 41 -21.87 -22.67 11.05
CA ILE A 41 -23.06 -22.50 11.89
C ILE A 41 -24.12 -23.48 11.39
N VAL A 42 -24.25 -24.61 12.10
CA VAL A 42 -25.40 -25.50 11.95
C VAL A 42 -26.46 -25.00 12.92
N LYS A 43 -27.53 -24.40 12.43
CA LYS A 43 -28.73 -24.16 13.25
C LYS A 43 -29.33 -25.50 13.62
N THR A 44 -29.02 -26.01 14.80
CA THR A 44 -29.79 -27.10 15.43
C THR A 44 -30.96 -26.46 16.15
N GLU A 45 -32.16 -26.68 15.64
CA GLU A 45 -33.37 -26.47 16.42
C GLU A 45 -33.34 -27.41 17.62
N VAL A 46 -33.39 -26.83 18.83
CA VAL A 46 -33.52 -27.59 20.08
C VAL A 46 -35.01 -27.93 20.23
N PRO A 47 -35.42 -29.18 20.33
CA PRO A 47 -36.81 -29.53 20.63
C PRO A 47 -37.12 -29.20 22.09
N GLY A 48 -38.14 -28.34 22.26
CA GLY A 48 -39.11 -28.36 23.31
C GLY A 48 -38.77 -28.18 24.77
N VAL A 49 -38.94 -26.98 25.27
CA VAL A 49 -39.58 -26.80 26.59
C VAL A 49 -40.73 -25.79 26.40
N VAL A 50 -41.97 -26.30 26.49
CA VAL A 50 -43.19 -25.51 26.46
C VAL A 50 -43.49 -25.05 27.88
N PRO A 51 -43.65 -23.76 28.18
CA PRO A 51 -44.33 -23.36 29.41
C PRO A 51 -45.84 -23.40 29.15
N LYS A 52 -46.52 -24.14 29.97
CA LYS A 52 -48.00 -24.28 30.03
C LYS A 52 -48.61 -22.94 30.42
N VAL A 53 -49.35 -22.34 29.51
CA VAL A 53 -50.26 -21.21 29.81
C VAL A 53 -51.70 -21.68 29.65
N THR A 54 -52.46 -21.55 30.74
CA THR A 54 -53.88 -21.86 30.89
C THR A 54 -54.76 -20.95 30.04
N ALA A 55 -55.74 -21.56 29.38
CA ALA A 55 -56.75 -20.93 28.54
C ALA A 55 -57.92 -20.32 29.32
N LYS A 56 -58.51 -19.26 28.76
CA LYS A 56 -59.94 -18.97 28.76
C LYS A 56 -60.28 -17.74 27.91
N PRO A 57 -61.53 -17.59 27.42
CA PRO A 57 -62.13 -18.27 26.25
C PRO A 57 -62.51 -17.26 25.12
N THR A 58 -62.77 -17.83 23.96
CA THR A 58 -63.27 -17.25 22.70
C THR A 58 -64.64 -16.60 22.80
N PRO A 59 -64.95 -15.63 21.91
CA PRO A 59 -66.13 -15.71 21.08
C PRO A 59 -65.89 -15.64 19.59
N LYS A 60 -66.85 -16.23 18.86
CA LYS A 60 -66.91 -16.65 17.48
C LYS A 60 -67.39 -15.52 16.52
N PRO A 61 -67.51 -15.71 15.23
CA PRO A 61 -66.75 -14.99 14.19
C PRO A 61 -67.64 -14.06 13.33
N THR A 62 -67.01 -13.13 12.58
CA THR A 62 -67.67 -12.52 11.41
C THR A 62 -66.71 -12.32 10.24
N LYS A 63 -67.13 -12.88 9.14
CA LYS A 63 -66.91 -12.78 7.68
C LYS A 63 -65.75 -11.94 7.11
N LYS A 64 -65.04 -12.63 6.16
CA LYS A 64 -64.12 -12.15 5.12
C LYS A 64 -64.61 -10.93 4.34
N PRO A 65 -63.63 -10.16 3.76
CA PRO A 65 -63.33 -10.42 2.37
C PRO A 65 -61.80 -10.53 2.06
N LYS A 66 -61.63 -11.18 0.91
CA LYS A 66 -60.43 -11.60 0.22
C LYS A 66 -59.62 -10.43 -0.32
N ALA A 67 -58.30 -10.39 -0.02
CA ALA A 67 -57.36 -9.70 -0.87
C ALA A 67 -56.01 -10.44 -0.80
N THR A 68 -55.61 -10.92 -1.94
CA THR A 68 -54.36 -11.59 -2.26
C THR A 68 -53.19 -10.61 -2.02
N ARG A 69 -52.27 -10.91 -1.09
CA ARG A 69 -50.98 -10.23 -0.97
C ARG A 69 -49.88 -11.21 -1.30
N LYS A 70 -49.12 -10.84 -2.33
CA LYS A 70 -47.82 -11.34 -2.76
C LYS A 70 -46.83 -11.33 -1.58
N PRO A 71 -45.90 -12.30 -1.44
CA PRO A 71 -44.91 -12.29 -0.35
C PRO A 71 -44.05 -11.08 -0.48
N THR A 72 -44.03 -10.28 0.56
CA THR A 72 -43.12 -9.14 0.73
C THR A 72 -41.75 -9.68 1.10
N GLU A 73 -40.78 -9.36 0.30
CA GLU A 73 -39.38 -9.57 0.59
C GLU A 73 -38.97 -8.89 1.91
N THR A 74 -38.20 -9.64 2.65
CA THR A 74 -37.79 -9.37 4.01
C THR A 74 -36.86 -8.19 4.09
N THR A 75 -37.27 -7.23 4.89
CA THR A 75 -36.48 -6.34 5.76
C THR A 75 -35.02 -6.04 5.35
N GLN A 76 -34.85 -4.97 4.59
CA GLN A 76 -33.64 -4.17 4.67
C GLN A 76 -33.51 -3.68 6.12
N THR A 77 -32.40 -3.99 6.76
CA THR A 77 -31.96 -3.33 7.99
C THR A 77 -31.76 -1.86 7.63
N GLU A 78 -32.73 -1.01 7.98
CA GLU A 78 -32.54 0.45 7.93
C GLU A 78 -31.35 0.77 8.84
N HIS A 79 -30.25 1.22 8.27
CA HIS A 79 -29.19 1.88 9.02
C HIS A 79 -29.82 3.15 9.63
N LEU A 80 -30.22 3.05 10.88
CA LEU A 80 -30.61 4.20 11.69
C LEU A 80 -29.44 5.20 11.64
N SER A 81 -29.71 6.42 11.22
CA SER A 81 -28.70 7.48 11.19
C SER A 81 -28.17 7.70 12.60
N VAL A 82 -26.93 7.28 12.85
CA VAL A 82 -26.24 7.52 14.13
C VAL A 82 -25.96 9.01 14.21
N SER A 83 -26.29 9.64 15.35
CA SER A 83 -25.98 11.06 15.54
C SER A 83 -24.47 11.31 15.44
N ASP A 84 -24.05 12.50 14.96
CA ASP A 84 -22.63 12.89 14.87
C ASP A 84 -21.88 12.65 16.19
N ALA A 85 -22.53 12.91 17.34
CA ALA A 85 -21.93 12.69 18.66
C ALA A 85 -21.69 11.19 18.95
N GLN A 86 -22.64 10.34 18.59
CA GLN A 86 -22.52 8.90 18.77
C GLN A 86 -21.44 8.33 17.82
N PHE A 87 -21.41 8.76 16.57
CA PHE A 87 -20.41 8.34 15.62
C PHE A 87 -18.99 8.75 16.04
N LYS A 88 -18.82 10.01 16.49
CA LYS A 88 -17.56 10.47 17.09
C LYS A 88 -17.11 9.59 18.25
N LYS A 89 -18.04 9.24 19.15
CA LYS A 89 -17.76 8.34 20.28
C LYS A 89 -17.34 6.94 19.82
N GLN A 90 -17.97 6.41 18.79
CA GLN A 90 -17.59 5.11 18.19
C GLN A 90 -16.17 5.13 17.65
N LEU A 91 -15.77 6.17 16.90
CA LEU A 91 -14.40 6.32 16.39
C LEU A 91 -13.37 6.39 17.55
N GLN A 92 -13.68 7.13 18.61
CA GLN A 92 -12.83 7.21 19.80
C GLN A 92 -12.69 5.86 20.52
N GLN A 93 -13.79 5.12 20.67
CA GLN A 93 -13.78 3.77 21.28
C GLN A 93 -12.96 2.76 20.47
N GLN A 94 -12.93 2.87 19.16
CA GLN A 94 -12.07 2.07 18.31
C GLN A 94 -10.58 2.42 18.49
N GLY A 95 -10.28 3.61 19.03
CA GLY A 95 -8.93 4.09 19.29
C GLY A 95 -8.35 4.95 18.19
N PHE A 96 -9.19 5.59 17.37
CA PHE A 96 -8.71 6.64 16.47
C PHE A 96 -8.22 7.86 17.27
N PRO A 97 -7.00 8.35 17.02
CA PRO A 97 -6.51 9.60 17.56
C PRO A 97 -7.39 10.80 17.14
N SER A 98 -7.42 11.86 17.94
CA SER A 98 -8.21 13.06 17.65
C SER A 98 -7.99 13.64 16.25
N THR A 99 -6.77 13.52 15.73
CA THR A 99 -6.39 14.02 14.40
C THR A 99 -7.01 13.26 13.22
N TYR A 100 -7.54 12.04 13.46
CA TYR A 100 -8.30 11.27 12.47
C TYR A 100 -9.79 11.61 12.49
N ILE A 101 -10.30 12.07 13.64
CA ILE A 101 -11.75 12.20 13.87
C ILE A 101 -12.40 13.19 12.91
N THR A 102 -11.82 14.38 12.75
CA THR A 102 -12.42 15.43 11.90
C THR A 102 -12.60 15.00 10.44
N PRO A 103 -11.57 14.47 9.73
CA PRO A 103 -11.76 14.02 8.36
C PRO A 103 -12.71 12.82 8.26
N LEU A 104 -12.71 11.87 9.21
CA LEU A 104 -13.63 10.74 9.20
C LEU A 104 -15.09 11.16 9.45
N MET A 105 -15.33 12.10 10.33
CA MET A 105 -16.66 12.71 10.52
C MET A 105 -17.17 13.38 9.24
N LYS A 106 -16.30 14.10 8.53
CA LYS A 106 -16.64 14.72 7.24
C LYS A 106 -17.03 13.68 6.19
N LEU A 107 -16.24 12.59 6.10
CA LEU A 107 -16.53 11.50 5.17
C LEU A 107 -17.82 10.77 5.53
N HIS A 108 -18.07 10.48 6.82
CA HIS A 108 -19.32 9.84 7.25
C HIS A 108 -20.55 10.67 6.92
N LYS A 109 -20.47 11.99 7.09
CA LYS A 109 -21.57 12.90 6.74
C LYS A 109 -21.88 12.89 5.24
N GLN A 110 -20.86 12.75 4.40
CA GLN A 110 -21.00 12.70 2.94
C GLN A 110 -21.41 11.30 2.48
N TYR A 111 -20.91 10.26 3.13
CA TYR A 111 -21.09 8.84 2.79
C TYR A 111 -21.57 8.05 4.02
N PRO A 112 -22.86 8.15 4.39
CA PRO A 112 -23.36 7.57 5.65
C PRO A 112 -23.27 6.04 5.74
N LYS A 113 -23.12 5.36 4.60
CA LYS A 113 -22.97 3.89 4.52
C LYS A 113 -21.52 3.42 4.62
N TRP A 114 -20.55 4.35 4.73
CA TRP A 114 -19.16 3.99 4.90
C TRP A 114 -18.85 3.72 6.37
N GLU A 115 -18.16 2.60 6.61
CA GLU A 115 -17.70 2.18 7.92
C GLU A 115 -16.19 2.37 8.05
N PHE A 116 -15.72 2.85 9.20
CA PHE A 116 -14.31 3.05 9.47
C PHE A 116 -13.88 2.19 10.64
N GLU A 117 -12.86 1.36 10.44
CA GLU A 117 -12.25 0.49 11.43
C GLU A 117 -10.80 0.92 11.70
N ALA A 118 -10.42 1.08 12.97
CA ALA A 118 -9.04 1.38 13.33
C ALA A 118 -8.20 0.09 13.29
N PHE A 119 -7.27 -0.01 12.35
CA PHE A 119 -6.25 -1.05 12.33
C PHE A 119 -5.08 -0.62 13.23
N LYS A 120 -5.09 -1.04 14.48
CA LYS A 120 -4.01 -0.77 15.44
C LYS A 120 -2.78 -1.58 15.06
N THR A 121 -1.77 -0.92 14.50
CA THR A 121 -0.52 -1.59 14.07
C THR A 121 0.30 -2.10 15.26
N GLY A 122 0.15 -1.47 16.43
CA GLY A 122 0.98 -1.72 17.61
C GLY A 122 2.42 -1.23 17.47
N LEU A 123 2.75 -0.55 16.37
CA LEU A 123 4.10 -0.11 16.04
C LEU A 123 4.33 1.36 16.41
N ASP A 124 5.53 1.69 16.86
CA ASP A 124 5.99 3.06 16.97
C ASP A 124 6.14 3.66 15.57
N TRP A 125 5.62 4.88 15.40
CA TRP A 125 5.63 5.59 14.12
C TRP A 125 7.04 5.77 13.56
N ASN A 126 7.98 6.27 14.39
CA ASN A 126 9.33 6.54 13.92
C ASN A 126 10.09 5.26 13.56
N ALA A 127 9.87 4.20 14.33
CA ALA A 127 10.46 2.89 14.02
C ALA A 127 9.90 2.31 12.71
N ALA A 128 8.60 2.43 12.46
CA ALA A 128 7.98 1.99 11.21
C ALA A 128 8.51 2.79 10.01
N VAL A 129 8.57 4.11 10.12
CA VAL A 129 9.14 4.98 9.07
C VAL A 129 10.60 4.64 8.81
N ALA A 130 11.41 4.41 9.84
CA ALA A 130 12.83 4.04 9.67
C ALA A 130 12.98 2.71 8.93
N ALA A 131 12.15 1.72 9.26
CA ALA A 131 12.14 0.42 8.59
C ALA A 131 11.76 0.53 7.10
N GLU A 132 10.79 1.38 6.78
CA GLU A 132 10.35 1.63 5.40
C GLU A 132 11.26 2.59 4.63
N SER A 133 12.19 3.30 5.30
CA SER A 133 13.12 4.24 4.67
C SER A 133 14.43 3.60 4.20
N LYS A 134 14.52 2.28 4.17
CA LYS A 134 15.69 1.56 3.66
C LYS A 134 15.92 1.88 2.19
N VAL A 135 17.20 2.06 1.84
CA VAL A 135 17.61 2.33 0.45
C VAL A 135 17.16 1.18 -0.47
N GLY A 136 16.51 1.52 -1.57
CA GLY A 136 15.99 0.57 -2.54
C GLY A 136 14.62 -0.04 -2.24
N LEU A 137 14.08 0.12 -1.01
CA LEU A 137 12.80 -0.50 -0.63
C LEU A 137 11.60 0.28 -1.19
N ASN A 138 11.58 1.59 -1.03
CA ASN A 138 10.53 2.47 -1.52
C ASN A 138 11.09 3.37 -2.62
N LEU A 139 10.52 3.28 -3.81
CA LEU A 139 10.99 3.96 -5.00
C LEU A 139 9.97 4.98 -5.52
N LEU A 140 10.48 6.00 -6.21
CA LEU A 140 9.70 6.99 -6.96
C LEU A 140 10.46 7.46 -8.20
N SER A 141 9.78 8.18 -9.09
CA SER A 141 10.40 8.69 -10.31
C SER A 141 11.52 9.69 -10.02
N ASN A 142 12.66 9.54 -10.68
CA ASN A 142 13.77 10.50 -10.61
C ASN A 142 13.41 11.92 -11.11
N SER A 143 12.30 12.07 -11.83
CA SER A 143 11.77 13.38 -12.25
C SER A 143 11.22 14.23 -11.09
N LYS A 144 10.94 13.64 -9.92
CA LYS A 144 10.50 14.36 -8.73
C LYS A 144 11.59 15.33 -8.25
N SER A 145 11.20 16.40 -7.55
CA SER A 145 12.13 17.34 -6.93
C SER A 145 13.03 16.71 -5.88
N TYR A 146 14.06 17.40 -5.44
CA TYR A 146 15.08 16.82 -4.54
C TYR A 146 14.51 16.37 -3.19
N ASP A 147 13.53 17.07 -2.63
CA ASP A 147 12.92 16.72 -1.33
C ASP A 147 12.23 15.36 -1.32
N TRP A 148 11.82 14.87 -2.48
CA TRP A 148 11.21 13.54 -2.62
C TRP A 148 12.23 12.41 -2.61
N LYS A 149 13.49 12.69 -2.93
CA LYS A 149 14.52 11.69 -3.24
C LYS A 149 15.55 11.57 -2.11
N SER A 150 15.96 10.34 -1.82
CA SER A 150 16.94 10.07 -0.76
C SER A 150 18.36 10.41 -1.18
N THR A 151 19.09 11.09 -0.30
CA THR A 151 20.53 11.32 -0.44
C THR A 151 21.37 10.50 0.53
N ALA A 152 20.76 9.46 1.14
CA ALA A 152 21.45 8.51 1.99
C ALA A 152 22.54 7.73 1.22
N ASP A 153 23.48 7.15 1.96
CA ASP A 153 24.53 6.31 1.37
C ASP A 153 23.91 5.16 0.57
N GLY A 154 24.40 4.99 -0.66
CA GLY A 154 23.83 4.04 -1.62
C GLY A 154 22.63 4.54 -2.42
N ALA A 155 21.96 5.63 -2.03
CA ALA A 155 20.86 6.22 -2.80
C ALA A 155 21.27 7.36 -3.72
N TYR A 156 22.39 8.04 -3.39
CA TYR A 156 22.91 9.19 -4.12
C TYR A 156 24.42 9.14 -4.24
N ASN A 157 24.95 9.39 -5.42
CA ASN A 157 26.38 9.43 -5.68
C ASN A 157 26.90 10.89 -5.65
N TRP A 158 27.51 11.27 -4.54
CA TRP A 158 28.08 12.60 -4.32
C TRP A 158 29.23 12.96 -5.28
N LYS A 159 29.91 11.95 -5.86
CA LYS A 159 31.03 12.17 -6.80
C LYS A 159 30.54 12.47 -8.23
N THR A 160 29.34 12.02 -8.59
CA THR A 160 28.79 12.17 -9.93
C THR A 160 27.54 13.04 -9.99
N ASP A 161 27.03 13.50 -8.83
CA ASP A 161 25.81 14.31 -8.70
C ASP A 161 24.54 13.58 -9.23
N LYS A 162 24.48 12.25 -9.07
CA LYS A 162 23.41 11.43 -9.61
C LYS A 162 22.76 10.57 -8.54
N PHE A 163 21.44 10.41 -8.63
CA PHE A 163 20.71 9.41 -7.85
C PHE A 163 20.99 8.01 -8.40
N VAL A 164 21.07 7.03 -7.48
CA VAL A 164 21.22 5.63 -7.84
C VAL A 164 19.87 5.09 -8.28
N VAL A 165 19.83 4.46 -9.45
CA VAL A 165 18.62 3.85 -10.02
C VAL A 165 18.52 2.41 -9.53
N PHE A 166 17.36 2.00 -9.03
CA PHE A 166 17.09 0.67 -8.47
C PHE A 166 16.17 -0.18 -9.35
N ASP A 167 15.30 0.46 -10.16
CA ASP A 167 14.40 -0.25 -11.06
C ASP A 167 14.22 0.53 -12.36
N GLY A 168 14.18 -0.19 -13.48
CA GLY A 168 14.13 0.39 -14.81
C GLY A 168 15.27 1.38 -15.05
N SER A 169 14.97 2.52 -15.68
CA SER A 169 15.94 3.59 -15.97
C SER A 169 15.76 4.85 -15.12
N THR A 170 14.68 4.95 -14.33
CA THR A 170 14.26 6.22 -13.71
C THR A 170 13.79 6.11 -12.26
N TRP A 171 13.75 4.93 -11.65
CA TRP A 171 13.25 4.75 -10.29
C TRP A 171 14.36 4.82 -9.26
N VAL A 172 14.24 5.77 -8.32
CA VAL A 172 15.23 6.07 -7.28
C VAL A 172 14.60 5.99 -5.90
N THR A 173 15.43 5.85 -4.86
CA THR A 173 14.96 5.72 -3.48
C THR A 173 14.21 6.98 -3.01
N ALA A 174 13.05 6.78 -2.42
CA ALA A 174 12.25 7.82 -1.77
C ALA A 174 12.97 8.37 -0.52
N SER A 175 12.86 9.68 -0.29
CA SER A 175 13.35 10.30 0.94
C SER A 175 12.52 9.88 2.16
N VAL A 176 13.10 10.04 3.35
CA VAL A 176 12.34 9.86 4.61
C VAL A 176 11.11 10.77 4.68
N LYS A 177 11.17 11.99 4.11
CA LYS A 177 10.01 12.89 4.03
C LYS A 177 8.90 12.27 3.16
N ALA A 178 9.26 11.70 2.02
CA ALA A 178 8.31 11.02 1.13
C ALA A 178 7.69 9.78 1.79
N VAL A 179 8.51 8.97 2.50
CA VAL A 179 8.03 7.81 3.25
C VAL A 179 7.04 8.25 4.34
N ARG A 180 7.37 9.28 5.13
CA ARG A 180 6.46 9.85 6.14
C ARG A 180 5.14 10.30 5.54
N TYR A 181 5.18 11.00 4.40
CA TYR A 181 3.97 11.49 3.74
C TYR A 181 3.05 10.36 3.29
N TYR A 182 3.59 9.35 2.58
CA TYR A 182 2.79 8.25 2.05
C TYR A 182 2.36 7.22 3.10
N MET A 183 3.13 7.06 4.18
CA MET A 183 2.74 6.20 5.30
C MET A 183 1.71 6.83 6.23
N ASP A 184 1.59 8.16 6.26
CA ASP A 184 0.64 8.83 7.16
C ASP A 184 -0.79 8.73 6.62
N PRO A 185 -1.67 7.90 7.24
CA PRO A 185 -3.01 7.69 6.72
C PRO A 185 -3.84 8.98 6.64
N ARG A 186 -3.55 9.96 7.50
CA ARG A 186 -4.29 11.22 7.57
C ARG A 186 -4.19 12.07 6.31
N ASN A 187 -3.12 11.88 5.51
CA ASN A 187 -2.94 12.54 4.22
C ASN A 187 -3.89 12.05 3.13
N PHE A 188 -4.63 10.97 3.39
CA PHE A 188 -5.47 10.28 2.41
C PHE A 188 -6.88 10.00 2.92
N LEU A 189 -7.32 10.70 3.99
CA LEU A 189 -8.69 10.61 4.49
C LEU A 189 -9.62 11.57 3.73
N ASP A 190 -9.64 11.42 2.41
CA ASP A 190 -10.51 12.10 1.47
C ASP A 190 -11.31 11.07 0.64
N GLU A 191 -12.23 11.54 -0.22
CA GLU A 191 -13.15 10.70 -0.99
C GLU A 191 -12.49 9.74 -2.02
N ARG A 192 -11.20 9.88 -2.28
CA ARG A 192 -10.42 9.04 -3.21
C ARG A 192 -9.29 8.33 -2.52
N GLY A 193 -8.45 9.07 -1.80
CA GLY A 193 -7.29 8.53 -1.10
C GLY A 193 -7.65 7.44 -0.09
N ILE A 194 -8.83 7.54 0.54
CA ILE A 194 -9.30 6.57 1.53
C ILE A 194 -9.44 5.14 0.97
N PHE A 195 -9.65 4.99 -0.34
CA PHE A 195 -9.79 3.67 -0.96
C PHE A 195 -8.53 2.81 -0.87
N GLN A 196 -7.35 3.39 -0.56
CA GLN A 196 -6.19 2.56 -0.22
C GLN A 196 -6.36 1.75 1.08
N PHE A 197 -7.34 2.14 1.92
CA PHE A 197 -7.70 1.47 3.17
C PHE A 197 -8.97 0.63 3.04
N GLU A 198 -9.59 0.53 1.86
CA GLU A 198 -10.72 -0.37 1.64
C GLU A 198 -10.39 -1.78 2.10
N SER A 199 -11.25 -2.35 2.96
CA SER A 199 -11.11 -3.72 3.41
C SER A 199 -11.37 -4.70 2.28
N LEU A 200 -10.32 -5.36 1.82
CA LEU A 200 -10.38 -6.34 0.73
C LEU A 200 -10.87 -7.72 1.19
N LYS A 201 -11.23 -7.87 2.47
CA LYS A 201 -11.83 -9.08 3.02
C LYS A 201 -13.30 -9.21 2.65
N TYR A 202 -13.76 -10.45 2.50
CA TYR A 202 -15.19 -10.73 2.43
C TYR A 202 -15.88 -10.45 3.77
N ARG A 203 -16.95 -9.65 3.71
CA ARG A 203 -17.80 -9.24 4.82
C ARG A 203 -19.26 -9.48 4.41
N SER A 204 -19.80 -10.65 4.76
CA SER A 204 -21.18 -11.04 4.39
C SER A 204 -22.25 -10.18 5.08
N ASP A 205 -21.89 -9.52 6.18
CA ASP A 205 -22.74 -8.60 6.94
C ASP A 205 -22.88 -7.21 6.29
N VAL A 206 -21.93 -6.82 5.44
CA VAL A 206 -21.88 -5.50 4.78
C VAL A 206 -22.01 -5.60 3.26
N GLN A 207 -21.34 -6.56 2.64
CA GLN A 207 -21.20 -6.65 1.19
C GLN A 207 -22.38 -7.43 0.58
N THR A 208 -23.06 -6.79 -0.36
CA THR A 208 -24.29 -7.30 -0.97
C THR A 208 -24.16 -7.48 -2.48
N GLN A 209 -25.03 -8.31 -3.06
CA GLN A 209 -25.08 -8.47 -4.52
C GLN A 209 -25.47 -7.16 -5.22
N THR A 210 -26.34 -6.34 -4.61
CA THR A 210 -26.68 -4.99 -5.11
C THR A 210 -25.45 -4.09 -5.14
N GLY A 211 -24.59 -4.13 -4.12
CA GLY A 211 -23.32 -3.40 -4.12
C GLY A 211 -22.36 -3.85 -5.23
N VAL A 212 -22.31 -5.15 -5.54
CA VAL A 212 -21.58 -5.65 -6.70
C VAL A 212 -22.15 -5.10 -8.01
N GLU A 213 -23.49 -5.08 -8.17
CA GLU A 213 -24.13 -4.47 -9.35
C GLU A 213 -23.76 -2.99 -9.48
N ASN A 214 -23.70 -2.25 -8.36
CA ASN A 214 -23.26 -0.85 -8.37
C ASN A 214 -21.84 -0.71 -8.96
N VAL A 215 -20.89 -1.54 -8.51
CA VAL A 215 -19.52 -1.55 -9.05
C VAL A 215 -19.50 -1.89 -10.54
N LEU A 216 -20.35 -2.83 -10.98
CA LEU A 216 -20.45 -3.27 -12.37
C LEU A 216 -21.20 -2.31 -13.29
N ARG A 217 -21.81 -1.23 -12.77
CA ARG A 217 -22.54 -0.25 -13.58
C ARG A 217 -21.66 0.30 -14.71
N ASN A 218 -22.29 0.53 -15.87
CA ASN A 218 -21.61 0.94 -17.10
C ASN A 218 -20.57 -0.08 -17.62
N THR A 219 -20.81 -1.37 -17.40
CA THR A 219 -20.04 -2.46 -18.00
C THR A 219 -20.97 -3.48 -18.66
N PRO A 220 -20.48 -4.32 -19.60
CA PRO A 220 -21.28 -5.42 -20.16
C PRO A 220 -21.74 -6.48 -19.15
N MET A 221 -21.19 -6.45 -17.93
CA MET A 221 -21.56 -7.39 -16.85
C MET A 221 -22.73 -6.89 -15.98
N TYR A 222 -23.05 -5.59 -16.07
CA TYR A 222 -24.12 -5.00 -15.26
C TYR A 222 -25.47 -5.64 -15.56
N ASN A 223 -26.13 -6.14 -14.51
CA ASN A 223 -27.42 -6.81 -14.56
C ASN A 223 -27.53 -7.91 -15.64
N THR A 224 -26.40 -8.57 -15.96
CA THR A 224 -26.29 -9.53 -17.07
C THR A 224 -26.02 -10.93 -16.54
N ASN A 225 -26.67 -11.93 -17.15
CA ASN A 225 -26.41 -13.34 -16.92
C ASN A 225 -25.42 -13.89 -17.94
N PHE A 226 -24.69 -14.93 -17.54
CA PHE A 226 -23.95 -15.80 -18.44
C PHE A 226 -24.25 -17.26 -18.15
N THR A 227 -24.10 -18.12 -19.15
CA THR A 227 -24.29 -19.56 -19.01
C THR A 227 -22.96 -20.28 -19.00
N TYR A 228 -22.83 -21.30 -18.16
CA TYR A 228 -21.69 -22.20 -18.10
C TYR A 228 -22.12 -23.62 -17.75
N THR A 229 -21.33 -24.61 -18.13
CA THR A 229 -21.53 -26.00 -17.70
C THR A 229 -20.77 -26.23 -16.40
N ASN A 230 -21.46 -26.67 -15.35
CA ASN A 230 -20.84 -26.97 -14.06
C ASN A 230 -20.15 -28.35 -14.06
N ASN A 231 -19.49 -28.71 -12.95
CA ASN A 231 -18.76 -29.97 -12.82
C ASN A 231 -19.66 -31.23 -12.91
N ALA A 232 -20.97 -31.08 -12.73
CA ALA A 232 -21.94 -32.16 -12.90
C ALA A 232 -22.52 -32.23 -14.33
N GLY A 233 -21.95 -31.52 -15.30
CA GLY A 233 -22.41 -31.48 -16.69
C GLY A 233 -23.69 -30.68 -16.93
N LYS A 234 -24.22 -29.98 -15.91
CA LYS A 234 -25.46 -29.21 -16.02
C LYS A 234 -25.17 -27.78 -16.46
N ASN A 235 -25.98 -27.28 -17.41
CA ASN A 235 -25.96 -25.87 -17.81
C ASN A 235 -26.63 -25.01 -16.72
N VAL A 236 -25.88 -23.98 -16.27
CA VAL A 236 -26.28 -23.04 -15.23
C VAL A 236 -26.28 -21.63 -15.82
N SER A 237 -27.35 -20.89 -15.69
CA SER A 237 -27.41 -19.46 -15.98
C SER A 237 -27.30 -18.68 -14.67
N ILE A 238 -26.34 -17.75 -14.58
CA ILE A 238 -26.05 -17.00 -13.36
C ILE A 238 -25.71 -15.55 -13.69
N LYS A 239 -26.12 -14.61 -12.83
CA LYS A 239 -25.68 -13.20 -12.93
C LYS A 239 -24.19 -13.08 -12.60
N TYR A 240 -23.50 -12.15 -13.28
CA TYR A 240 -22.12 -11.83 -12.93
C TYR A 240 -21.98 -11.44 -11.45
N SER A 241 -22.87 -10.58 -10.95
CA SER A 241 -22.86 -10.18 -9.54
C SER A 241 -22.96 -11.36 -8.58
N LYS A 242 -23.82 -12.35 -8.87
CA LYS A 242 -23.96 -13.57 -8.09
C LYS A 242 -22.67 -14.42 -8.14
N ALA A 243 -22.06 -14.54 -9.31
CA ALA A 243 -20.79 -15.25 -9.46
C ALA A 243 -19.66 -14.60 -8.63
N PHE A 244 -19.59 -13.26 -8.58
CA PHE A 244 -18.67 -12.54 -7.71
C PHE A 244 -18.95 -12.77 -6.22
N MET A 245 -20.22 -12.81 -5.80
CA MET A 245 -20.57 -13.12 -4.40
C MET A 245 -20.13 -14.54 -4.00
N GLU A 246 -20.35 -15.53 -4.88
CA GLU A 246 -19.92 -16.91 -4.63
C GLU A 246 -18.38 -17.04 -4.63
N ALA A 247 -17.70 -16.38 -5.56
CA ALA A 247 -16.26 -16.32 -5.59
C ALA A 247 -15.68 -15.64 -4.32
N ALA A 248 -16.33 -14.58 -3.83
CA ALA A 248 -15.95 -13.87 -2.61
C ALA A 248 -16.07 -14.77 -1.38
N ALA A 249 -17.18 -15.47 -1.23
CA ALA A 249 -17.40 -16.39 -0.11
C ALA A 249 -16.34 -17.50 -0.06
N ALA A 250 -15.97 -18.04 -1.22
CA ALA A 250 -14.96 -19.10 -1.32
C ALA A 250 -13.53 -18.59 -1.13
N SER A 251 -13.18 -17.45 -1.72
CA SER A 251 -11.84 -16.87 -1.68
C SER A 251 -11.57 -16.03 -0.43
N ARG A 252 -12.62 -15.65 0.33
CA ARG A 252 -12.60 -14.69 1.44
C ARG A 252 -12.14 -13.29 1.02
N VAL A 253 -12.33 -12.95 -0.24
CA VAL A 253 -12.00 -11.63 -0.82
C VAL A 253 -13.29 -10.85 -1.03
N SER A 254 -13.27 -9.54 -0.78
CA SER A 254 -14.38 -8.62 -1.01
C SER A 254 -14.94 -8.78 -2.45
N PRO A 255 -16.24 -9.04 -2.65
CA PRO A 255 -16.84 -9.11 -3.98
C PRO A 255 -16.74 -7.77 -4.71
N TYR A 256 -16.71 -6.66 -3.97
CA TYR A 256 -16.54 -5.31 -4.54
C TYR A 256 -15.13 -5.16 -5.12
N HIS A 257 -14.11 -5.59 -4.37
CA HIS A 257 -12.74 -5.60 -4.87
C HIS A 257 -12.59 -6.50 -6.11
N LEU A 258 -13.15 -7.71 -6.08
CA LEU A 258 -13.11 -8.63 -7.22
C LEU A 258 -13.77 -8.00 -8.46
N ALA A 259 -14.96 -7.42 -8.31
CA ALA A 259 -15.68 -6.76 -9.41
C ALA A 259 -14.92 -5.52 -9.92
N SER A 260 -14.37 -4.69 -9.01
CA SER A 260 -13.59 -3.51 -9.35
C SER A 260 -12.31 -3.88 -10.11
N ARG A 261 -11.59 -4.92 -9.68
CA ARG A 261 -10.41 -5.43 -10.40
C ARG A 261 -10.77 -5.89 -11.80
N VAL A 262 -11.80 -6.72 -11.93
CA VAL A 262 -12.27 -7.19 -13.25
C VAL A 262 -12.67 -6.01 -14.14
N LYS A 263 -13.39 -5.02 -13.59
CA LYS A 263 -13.76 -3.80 -14.34
C LYS A 263 -12.51 -3.07 -14.87
N GLN A 264 -11.48 -2.92 -14.05
CA GLN A 264 -10.23 -2.25 -14.43
C GLN A 264 -9.39 -3.07 -15.42
N GLU A 265 -9.40 -4.40 -15.30
CA GLU A 265 -8.53 -5.29 -16.09
C GLU A 265 -9.09 -5.62 -17.47
N VAL A 266 -10.41 -5.81 -17.60
CA VAL A 266 -11.01 -6.38 -18.82
C VAL A 266 -12.12 -5.56 -19.44
N VAL A 267 -12.63 -4.52 -18.81
CA VAL A 267 -13.65 -3.65 -19.40
C VAL A 267 -12.98 -2.56 -20.23
N ILE A 268 -13.35 -2.49 -21.52
CA ILE A 268 -12.84 -1.48 -22.46
C ILE A 268 -13.84 -0.33 -22.58
N SER A 269 -15.14 -0.65 -22.60
CA SER A 269 -16.23 0.32 -22.64
C SER A 269 -17.50 -0.26 -22.00
N SER A 270 -18.57 0.52 -21.96
CA SER A 270 -19.87 0.05 -21.45
C SER A 270 -20.45 -1.15 -22.22
N THR A 271 -19.97 -1.40 -23.45
CA THR A 271 -20.47 -2.48 -24.33
C THR A 271 -19.39 -3.48 -24.71
N MET A 272 -18.13 -3.26 -24.33
CA MET A 272 -17.00 -4.07 -24.81
C MET A 272 -16.08 -4.50 -23.68
N MET A 273 -15.68 -5.78 -23.72
CA MET A 273 -14.64 -6.35 -22.84
C MET A 273 -13.43 -6.83 -23.66
N SER A 274 -12.31 -6.99 -22.99
CA SER A 274 -11.07 -7.54 -23.55
C SER A 274 -11.28 -8.93 -24.17
N SER A 275 -10.52 -9.22 -25.20
CA SER A 275 -10.47 -10.55 -25.82
C SER A 275 -10.09 -11.65 -24.83
N SER A 276 -9.38 -11.33 -23.73
CA SER A 276 -9.03 -12.29 -22.66
C SER A 276 -10.25 -12.96 -22.00
N VAL A 277 -11.44 -12.38 -22.13
CA VAL A 277 -12.71 -12.93 -21.58
C VAL A 277 -13.73 -13.29 -22.67
N SER A 278 -13.34 -13.25 -23.94
CA SER A 278 -14.22 -13.58 -25.07
C SER A 278 -14.45 -15.09 -25.23
N GLY A 279 -13.44 -15.91 -24.90
CA GLY A 279 -13.41 -17.34 -25.20
C GLY A 279 -13.12 -17.67 -26.68
N ASN A 280 -12.73 -16.68 -27.49
CA ASN A 280 -12.57 -16.84 -28.95
C ASN A 280 -11.14 -16.54 -29.45
N VAL A 281 -10.16 -16.43 -28.54
CA VAL A 281 -8.77 -16.17 -28.95
C VAL A 281 -8.17 -17.40 -29.61
N ALA A 282 -7.58 -17.23 -30.79
CA ALA A 282 -6.95 -18.32 -31.56
C ALA A 282 -5.87 -19.02 -30.70
N GLY A 283 -5.95 -20.37 -30.64
CA GLY A 283 -5.13 -21.23 -29.79
C GLY A 283 -5.61 -21.38 -28.34
N TYR A 284 -6.62 -20.58 -27.90
CA TYR A 284 -7.18 -20.61 -26.55
C TYR A 284 -8.70 -20.55 -26.55
N LYS A 285 -9.36 -21.17 -27.54
CA LYS A 285 -10.82 -21.22 -27.66
C LYS A 285 -11.42 -21.82 -26.39
N GLY A 286 -12.44 -21.17 -25.83
CA GLY A 286 -13.10 -21.60 -24.59
C GLY A 286 -12.34 -21.29 -23.31
N ILE A 287 -11.19 -20.59 -23.35
CA ILE A 287 -10.43 -20.16 -22.17
C ILE A 287 -10.72 -18.69 -21.87
N TYR A 288 -10.80 -18.38 -20.57
CA TYR A 288 -11.16 -17.05 -20.06
C TYR A 288 -10.16 -16.60 -18.97
N ASN A 289 -9.86 -15.31 -18.89
CA ASN A 289 -9.02 -14.75 -17.85
C ASN A 289 -9.53 -13.36 -17.43
N PHE A 290 -10.40 -13.32 -16.42
CA PHE A 290 -11.06 -12.10 -15.96
C PHE A 290 -10.14 -11.16 -15.17
N TYR A 291 -9.01 -11.65 -14.65
CA TYR A 291 -8.09 -10.85 -13.83
C TYR A 291 -6.74 -10.62 -14.51
N ASN A 292 -6.59 -11.00 -15.77
CA ASN A 292 -5.33 -10.92 -16.52
C ASN A 292 -4.12 -11.55 -15.80
N ILE A 293 -4.34 -12.55 -14.93
CA ILE A 293 -3.27 -13.24 -14.20
C ILE A 293 -2.36 -13.94 -15.21
N GLY A 294 -1.03 -13.74 -15.05
CA GLY A 294 -0.03 -14.27 -15.97
C GLY A 294 0.09 -13.51 -17.31
N ALA A 295 -0.66 -12.41 -17.49
CA ALA A 295 -0.53 -11.51 -18.63
C ALA A 295 0.68 -10.58 -18.41
N ASN A 296 1.86 -11.02 -18.82
CA ASN A 296 3.05 -10.17 -18.79
C ASN A 296 2.93 -9.03 -19.81
N SER A 297 3.57 -7.89 -19.57
CA SER A 297 3.57 -6.73 -20.45
C SER A 297 4.10 -7.08 -21.87
N GLY A 298 3.54 -6.43 -22.89
CA GLY A 298 3.96 -6.58 -24.31
C GLY A 298 2.87 -7.09 -25.24
N ALA A 299 3.21 -7.26 -26.51
CA ALA A 299 2.28 -7.59 -27.60
C ALA A 299 1.53 -8.92 -27.41
N ASN A 300 2.05 -9.84 -26.62
CA ASN A 300 1.45 -11.15 -26.34
C ASN A 300 0.76 -11.25 -24.97
N ALA A 301 0.53 -10.15 -24.26
CA ALA A 301 -0.01 -10.16 -22.90
C ALA A 301 -1.28 -11.02 -22.76
N VAL A 302 -2.26 -10.84 -23.64
CA VAL A 302 -3.51 -11.64 -23.63
C VAL A 302 -3.21 -13.13 -23.80
N LYS A 303 -2.38 -13.51 -24.77
CA LYS A 303 -2.03 -14.92 -25.03
C LYS A 303 -1.28 -15.54 -23.85
N ASN A 304 -0.35 -14.80 -23.24
CA ASN A 304 0.38 -15.23 -22.04
C ASN A 304 -0.57 -15.52 -20.87
N GLY A 305 -1.50 -14.59 -20.62
CA GLY A 305 -2.53 -14.76 -19.59
C GLY A 305 -3.47 -15.94 -19.87
N LEU A 306 -3.87 -16.16 -21.13
CA LEU A 306 -4.70 -17.30 -21.50
C LEU A 306 -3.92 -18.62 -21.45
N LYS A 307 -2.64 -18.64 -21.82
CA LYS A 307 -1.75 -19.79 -21.62
C LYS A 307 -1.69 -20.17 -20.14
N TRP A 308 -1.48 -19.20 -19.24
CA TRP A 308 -1.48 -19.44 -17.81
C TRP A 308 -2.83 -19.99 -17.33
N ALA A 309 -3.95 -19.41 -17.79
CA ALA A 309 -5.32 -19.83 -17.44
C ALA A 309 -5.68 -21.23 -17.96
N SER A 310 -5.07 -21.69 -19.06
CA SER A 310 -5.31 -23.00 -19.68
C SER A 310 -4.48 -24.12 -19.10
N THR A 311 -3.43 -23.84 -18.33
CA THR A 311 -2.46 -24.81 -17.82
C THR A 311 -2.50 -24.93 -16.31
N GLY A 312 -2.12 -26.11 -15.77
CA GLY A 312 -2.12 -26.41 -14.34
C GLY A 312 -3.49 -26.77 -13.78
N THR A 313 -3.52 -27.12 -12.51
CA THR A 313 -4.72 -27.59 -11.78
C THR A 313 -5.10 -26.68 -10.59
N ASP A 314 -4.16 -25.85 -10.11
CA ASP A 314 -4.41 -24.93 -9.01
C ASP A 314 -5.44 -23.87 -9.38
N TYR A 315 -6.14 -23.34 -8.38
CA TYR A 315 -7.12 -22.27 -8.56
C TYR A 315 -8.21 -22.60 -9.57
N SER A 316 -8.67 -23.86 -9.59
CA SER A 316 -9.69 -24.34 -10.51
C SER A 316 -9.32 -24.22 -12.00
N ARG A 317 -8.01 -24.19 -12.35
CA ARG A 317 -7.57 -24.25 -13.74
C ARG A 317 -7.81 -25.67 -14.33
N PRO A 318 -7.98 -25.77 -15.62
CA PRO A 318 -8.09 -24.72 -16.65
C PRO A 318 -9.38 -23.89 -16.49
N TRP A 319 -9.27 -22.60 -16.79
CA TRP A 319 -10.41 -21.68 -16.74
C TRP A 319 -11.22 -21.76 -18.06
N ASN A 320 -11.81 -22.90 -18.27
CA ASN A 320 -12.54 -23.25 -19.49
C ASN A 320 -14.00 -22.75 -19.55
N ASN A 321 -14.41 -21.93 -18.59
CA ASN A 321 -15.63 -21.16 -18.61
C ASN A 321 -15.49 -19.89 -17.74
N ARG A 322 -16.44 -18.95 -17.90
CA ARG A 322 -16.42 -17.67 -17.18
C ARG A 322 -16.47 -17.83 -15.67
N TYR A 323 -17.30 -18.75 -15.18
CA TYR A 323 -17.46 -18.99 -13.73
C TYR A 323 -16.12 -19.47 -13.11
N ARG A 324 -15.47 -20.46 -13.72
CA ARG A 324 -14.17 -20.97 -13.22
C ARG A 324 -13.09 -19.89 -13.23
N SER A 325 -13.10 -19.01 -14.22
CA SER A 325 -12.14 -17.91 -14.28
C SER A 325 -12.40 -16.88 -13.18
N ILE A 326 -13.65 -16.48 -12.93
CA ILE A 326 -13.99 -15.54 -11.85
C ILE A 326 -13.67 -16.17 -10.48
N TYR A 327 -14.11 -17.41 -10.26
CA TYR A 327 -13.90 -18.13 -9.00
C TYR A 327 -12.42 -18.42 -8.72
N GLY A 328 -11.72 -19.01 -9.67
CA GLY A 328 -10.32 -19.40 -9.52
C GLY A 328 -9.38 -18.19 -9.42
N GLY A 329 -9.65 -17.14 -10.18
CA GLY A 329 -8.91 -15.89 -10.09
C GLY A 329 -9.09 -15.20 -8.74
N ALA A 330 -10.29 -15.22 -8.17
CA ALA A 330 -10.54 -14.74 -6.81
C ALA A 330 -9.73 -15.50 -5.76
N CYS A 331 -9.67 -16.83 -5.86
CA CYS A 331 -8.86 -17.68 -4.97
C CYS A 331 -7.35 -17.37 -5.09
N TYR A 332 -6.87 -17.11 -6.31
CA TYR A 332 -5.48 -16.70 -6.55
C TYR A 332 -5.16 -15.37 -5.85
N ILE A 333 -6.01 -14.34 -6.06
CA ILE A 333 -5.84 -13.01 -5.48
C ILE A 333 -5.85 -13.08 -3.95
N GLY A 334 -6.78 -13.84 -3.37
CA GLY A 334 -6.92 -13.98 -1.92
C GLY A 334 -5.68 -14.59 -1.25
N LYS A 335 -5.06 -15.60 -1.87
CA LYS A 335 -3.96 -16.35 -1.27
C LYS A 335 -2.68 -15.53 -1.12
N GLN A 336 -2.38 -14.63 -2.05
CA GLN A 336 -1.08 -13.96 -2.11
C GLN A 336 -0.90 -12.90 -1.00
N TYR A 337 -1.92 -12.08 -0.76
CA TYR A 337 -1.81 -10.93 0.13
C TYR A 337 -2.96 -10.84 1.14
N ILE A 338 -4.21 -10.93 0.67
CA ILE A 338 -5.39 -10.58 1.47
C ILE A 338 -5.56 -11.55 2.65
N ASN A 339 -5.47 -12.85 2.39
CA ASN A 339 -5.69 -13.88 3.41
C ASN A 339 -4.48 -14.10 4.35
N VAL A 340 -3.33 -13.50 4.04
CA VAL A 340 -2.17 -13.50 4.94
C VAL A 340 -2.08 -12.23 5.80
N GLY A 341 -3.12 -11.37 5.72
CA GLY A 341 -3.25 -10.19 6.58
C GLY A 341 -3.07 -8.85 5.86
N GLN A 342 -2.50 -8.83 4.66
CA GLN A 342 -2.32 -7.60 3.86
C GLN A 342 -3.60 -7.28 3.07
N ASN A 343 -4.66 -6.98 3.80
CA ASN A 343 -6.03 -6.90 3.30
C ASN A 343 -6.50 -5.48 2.97
N THR A 344 -5.58 -4.59 2.70
CA THR A 344 -5.81 -3.27 2.08
C THR A 344 -4.67 -2.99 1.12
N LEU A 345 -4.84 -2.09 0.15
CA LEU A 345 -3.76 -1.67 -0.75
C LEU A 345 -2.59 -1.07 0.02
N TYR A 346 -2.90 -0.31 1.09
CA TYR A 346 -1.90 0.23 1.99
C TYR A 346 -1.05 -0.89 2.63
N LEU A 347 -1.69 -1.93 3.18
CA LEU A 347 -0.98 -3.05 3.82
C LEU A 347 -0.22 -3.94 2.82
N GLN A 348 -0.63 -3.96 1.56
CA GLN A 348 0.12 -4.63 0.49
C GLN A 348 1.40 -3.87 0.13
N LYS A 349 1.43 -2.56 0.31
CA LYS A 349 2.61 -1.73 0.08
C LYS A 349 3.49 -1.59 1.31
N PHE A 350 2.91 -1.17 2.42
CA PHE A 350 3.61 -0.98 3.70
C PHE A 350 3.25 -2.15 4.62
N ASN A 351 3.88 -3.29 4.47
CA ASN A 351 3.51 -4.45 5.26
C ASN A 351 3.82 -4.26 6.75
N VAL A 352 2.96 -3.55 7.45
CA VAL A 352 3.02 -3.33 8.89
C VAL A 352 2.22 -4.38 9.69
N THR A 353 1.82 -5.47 9.04
CA THR A 353 1.19 -6.62 9.69
C THR A 353 2.22 -7.44 10.48
N ALA A 354 1.76 -8.39 11.30
CA ALA A 354 2.67 -9.25 12.06
C ALA A 354 3.43 -10.25 11.17
N THR A 355 2.86 -10.63 10.02
CA THR A 355 3.43 -11.63 9.12
C THR A 355 4.38 -10.97 8.14
N LYS A 356 5.67 -11.36 8.13
CA LYS A 356 6.72 -10.82 7.25
C LYS A 356 6.75 -9.29 7.24
N ARG A 357 6.67 -8.68 8.42
CA ARG A 357 6.64 -7.22 8.60
C ARG A 357 7.78 -6.53 7.84
N TYR A 358 7.45 -5.45 7.12
CA TYR A 358 8.34 -4.66 6.25
C TYR A 358 8.94 -5.45 5.08
N ASP A 359 8.43 -6.66 4.84
CA ASP A 359 8.78 -7.54 3.73
C ASP A 359 7.51 -7.98 3.00
N HIS A 360 7.62 -8.76 1.92
CA HIS A 360 6.49 -9.21 1.13
C HIS A 360 5.59 -8.06 0.65
N GLN A 361 6.20 -6.99 0.14
CA GLN A 361 5.49 -5.83 -0.41
C GLN A 361 5.14 -6.08 -1.89
N TYR A 362 3.93 -5.66 -2.29
CA TYR A 362 3.40 -5.91 -3.62
C TYR A 362 4.22 -5.22 -4.72
N MET A 363 4.68 -3.97 -4.48
CA MET A 363 5.51 -3.22 -5.42
C MET A 363 6.40 -2.20 -4.72
N ALA A 364 7.52 -1.83 -5.39
CA ALA A 364 8.47 -0.85 -4.85
C ALA A 364 7.95 0.60 -4.94
N ASN A 365 7.04 0.91 -5.88
CA ASN A 365 6.49 2.25 -6.06
C ASN A 365 5.71 2.70 -4.83
N ILE A 366 6.23 3.75 -4.14
CA ILE A 366 5.61 4.27 -2.92
C ILE A 366 4.26 4.95 -3.16
N GLU A 367 4.01 5.45 -4.37
CA GLU A 367 2.77 6.14 -4.74
C GLU A 367 1.63 5.16 -5.10
N ALA A 368 1.94 3.89 -5.24
CA ALA A 368 1.03 2.90 -5.78
C ALA A 368 -0.29 2.78 -5.00
N PRO A 369 -0.33 2.72 -3.66
CA PRO A 369 -1.59 2.60 -2.94
C PRO A 369 -2.56 3.74 -3.24
N ASN A 370 -2.06 4.97 -3.29
CA ASN A 370 -2.88 6.16 -3.57
C ASN A 370 -3.33 6.21 -5.05
N ASN A 371 -2.46 5.80 -5.98
CA ASN A 371 -2.82 5.73 -7.39
C ASN A 371 -3.89 4.66 -7.65
N GLU A 372 -3.75 3.48 -7.06
CA GLU A 372 -4.75 2.41 -7.14
C GLU A 372 -6.05 2.80 -6.41
N ALA A 373 -5.97 3.48 -5.26
CA ALA A 373 -7.13 4.03 -4.55
C ALA A 373 -7.97 4.93 -5.45
N THR A 374 -7.33 5.84 -6.19
CA THR A 374 -8.00 6.72 -7.14
C THR A 374 -8.71 5.95 -8.25
N LYS A 375 -8.07 4.90 -8.80
CA LYS A 375 -8.69 4.04 -9.82
C LYS A 375 -9.88 3.27 -9.24
N THR A 376 -9.76 2.77 -8.01
CA THR A 376 -10.82 2.05 -7.31
C THR A 376 -12.02 2.98 -7.04
N ALA A 377 -11.79 4.18 -6.50
CA ALA A 377 -12.84 5.18 -6.31
C ALA A 377 -13.58 5.51 -7.62
N ASN A 378 -12.83 5.65 -8.72
CA ASN A 378 -13.40 5.89 -10.04
C ASN A 378 -14.21 4.68 -10.57
N ALA A 379 -13.80 3.44 -10.24
CA ALA A 379 -14.54 2.23 -10.62
C ALA A 379 -15.92 2.14 -9.94
N TYR A 380 -16.01 2.59 -8.67
CA TYR A 380 -17.30 2.74 -7.98
C TYR A 380 -18.16 3.88 -8.57
N GLY A 381 -17.54 4.93 -9.08
CA GLY A 381 -18.26 6.09 -9.61
C GLY A 381 -19.14 6.78 -8.57
N SER A 382 -20.33 7.25 -8.98
CA SER A 382 -21.35 7.82 -8.06
C SER A 382 -22.01 6.77 -7.17
N ASP A 383 -21.93 5.49 -7.52
CA ASP A 383 -22.55 4.42 -6.73
C ASP A 383 -21.88 4.19 -5.37
N LYS A 384 -20.67 4.72 -5.17
CA LYS A 384 -20.00 4.75 -3.86
C LYS A 384 -20.83 5.43 -2.76
N ASP A 385 -21.70 6.38 -3.15
CA ASP A 385 -22.57 7.13 -2.24
C ASP A 385 -23.61 6.22 -1.57
N ASN A 386 -24.00 5.15 -2.29
CA ASN A 386 -25.03 4.20 -1.87
C ASN A 386 -24.51 2.80 -1.54
N THR A 387 -23.21 2.57 -1.69
CA THR A 387 -22.60 1.26 -1.44
C THR A 387 -21.97 1.24 -0.04
N PRO A 388 -22.33 0.29 0.83
CA PRO A 388 -21.67 0.11 2.11
C PRO A 388 -20.22 -0.34 1.87
N ILE A 389 -19.25 0.45 2.34
CA ILE A 389 -17.81 0.15 2.18
C ILE A 389 -17.14 0.23 3.54
N VAL A 390 -16.30 -0.75 3.87
CA VAL A 390 -15.51 -0.77 5.10
C VAL A 390 -14.09 -0.36 4.80
N PHE A 391 -13.56 0.60 5.55
CA PHE A 391 -12.18 1.06 5.47
C PHE A 391 -11.42 0.71 6.76
N SER A 392 -10.37 -0.09 6.63
CA SER A 392 -9.48 -0.50 7.73
C SER A 392 -8.25 0.40 7.73
N ILE A 393 -8.25 1.41 8.60
CA ILE A 393 -7.32 2.55 8.58
C ILE A 393 -6.22 2.35 9.62
N PRO A 394 -4.92 2.35 9.23
CA PRO A 394 -3.83 2.15 10.16
C PRO A 394 -3.72 3.26 11.21
N VAL A 395 -3.46 2.85 12.45
CA VAL A 395 -3.15 3.72 13.59
C VAL A 395 -1.84 3.25 14.20
N TYR A 396 -0.85 4.13 14.26
CA TYR A 396 0.45 3.86 14.87
C TYR A 396 0.54 4.50 16.26
N ASN A 397 1.44 3.97 17.09
CA ASN A 397 1.80 4.59 18.35
C ASN A 397 2.72 5.80 18.09
N ASN A 398 2.62 6.82 18.93
CA ASN A 398 3.52 7.98 18.92
C ASN A 398 3.56 8.74 17.58
N MET A 399 2.44 8.82 16.86
CA MET A 399 2.36 9.62 15.63
C MET A 399 2.54 11.12 15.96
N PRO A 400 3.11 11.91 15.02
CA PRO A 400 3.19 13.36 15.19
C PRO A 400 1.78 13.97 15.34
N VAL A 401 1.70 15.09 16.04
CA VAL A 401 0.44 15.79 16.31
C VAL A 401 -0.26 16.19 15.01
N SER A 402 0.49 16.67 14.02
CA SER A 402 -0.03 17.01 12.68
C SER A 402 0.26 15.91 11.67
N ALA A 403 -0.55 15.83 10.61
CA ALA A 403 -0.23 14.99 9.46
C ALA A 403 1.11 15.42 8.84
N CYS A 404 1.84 14.45 8.29
CA CYS A 404 3.15 14.70 7.69
C CYS A 404 2.99 15.52 6.39
N ASP A 405 3.81 16.56 6.26
CA ASP A 405 3.76 17.46 5.11
C ASP A 405 4.15 16.74 3.81
N ILE A 406 3.53 17.19 2.71
CA ILE A 406 3.93 16.79 1.38
C ILE A 406 5.34 17.34 1.08
N PRO A 407 6.31 16.52 0.62
CA PRO A 407 7.60 17.04 0.18
C PRO A 407 7.41 18.05 -0.94
N SER A 408 7.97 19.24 -0.77
CA SER A 408 7.81 20.33 -1.76
C SER A 408 9.15 20.96 -2.09
N GLY A 409 9.46 21.06 -3.39
CA GLY A 409 10.67 21.72 -3.88
C GLY A 409 11.94 20.94 -3.61
N GLY A 410 12.85 21.53 -2.82
CA GLY A 410 14.20 21.02 -2.65
C GLY A 410 15.11 21.38 -3.82
N LYS A 411 16.36 21.71 -3.51
CA LYS A 411 17.41 22.02 -4.48
C LYS A 411 18.56 21.04 -4.30
N ASN A 412 19.43 20.98 -5.32
CA ASN A 412 20.59 20.11 -5.31
C ASN A 412 21.43 20.31 -4.02
N PRO A 413 21.63 19.26 -3.19
CA PRO A 413 22.34 19.35 -1.92
C PRO A 413 23.85 19.18 -2.06
N ASN A 414 24.38 18.90 -3.27
CA ASN A 414 25.75 18.53 -3.47
C ASN A 414 26.69 19.73 -3.25
N ASN A 415 27.53 19.62 -2.23
CA ASN A 415 28.55 20.60 -1.82
C ASN A 415 29.98 20.04 -1.87
N TYR A 416 30.20 19.01 -2.68
CA TYR A 416 31.55 18.44 -2.87
C TYR A 416 32.31 19.16 -3.95
N LEU A 417 33.64 19.23 -3.78
CA LEU A 417 34.58 19.66 -4.83
C LEU A 417 34.83 18.53 -5.83
N LYS A 418 34.88 18.90 -7.12
CA LYS A 418 35.34 18.05 -8.21
C LYS A 418 36.89 18.06 -8.28
N ASN A 419 37.49 19.23 -8.05
CA ASN A 419 38.91 19.39 -7.98
C ASN A 419 39.30 20.45 -6.96
N LEU A 420 40.54 20.36 -6.46
CA LEU A 420 41.20 21.35 -5.58
C LEU A 420 42.71 21.26 -5.76
N TYR A 421 43.34 22.37 -6.13
CA TYR A 421 44.82 22.44 -6.24
C TYR A 421 45.34 23.88 -6.11
N VAL A 422 46.62 24.00 -5.85
CA VAL A 422 47.36 25.25 -5.95
C VAL A 422 48.20 25.20 -7.23
N GLN A 423 47.99 26.14 -8.12
CA GLN A 423 48.60 26.16 -9.45
C GLN A 423 50.13 26.15 -9.33
N GLY A 424 50.81 25.18 -9.95
CA GLY A 424 52.26 25.00 -9.95
C GLY A 424 52.83 24.43 -8.64
N HIS A 425 51.99 24.06 -7.65
CA HIS A 425 52.45 23.55 -6.36
C HIS A 425 51.65 22.34 -5.91
N ALA A 426 52.27 21.16 -5.88
CA ALA A 426 51.60 19.92 -5.44
C ALA A 426 51.33 19.95 -3.93
N PHE A 427 50.23 19.35 -3.52
CA PHE A 427 49.98 19.04 -2.12
C PHE A 427 50.81 17.85 -1.66
N SER A 428 51.20 17.81 -0.40
CA SER A 428 51.86 16.64 0.22
C SER A 428 50.99 15.38 0.19
N ALA A 429 49.68 15.54 0.19
CA ALA A 429 48.69 14.49 -0.09
C ALA A 429 47.69 15.06 -1.12
N PRO A 430 47.55 14.45 -2.30
CA PRO A 430 46.71 14.99 -3.36
C PRO A 430 45.21 15.01 -2.98
N PHE A 431 44.46 15.92 -3.59
CA PHE A 431 42.99 15.95 -3.49
C PHE A 431 42.41 14.70 -4.16
N ALA A 432 41.47 14.08 -3.49
CA ALA A 432 40.67 12.96 -4.04
C ALA A 432 39.21 13.35 -4.19
N LEU A 433 38.62 12.98 -5.32
CA LEU A 433 37.18 13.18 -5.57
C LEU A 433 36.36 12.41 -4.52
N GLY A 434 35.47 13.12 -3.83
CA GLY A 434 34.66 12.58 -2.72
C GLY A 434 35.27 12.87 -1.34
N ASP A 435 36.34 13.65 -1.26
CA ASP A 435 36.88 14.14 0.03
C ASP A 435 35.82 14.99 0.75
N THR A 436 35.65 14.71 2.04
CA THR A 436 34.62 15.36 2.88
C THR A 436 35.02 16.71 3.44
N GLY A 437 36.24 17.19 3.12
CA GLY A 437 36.82 18.43 3.69
C GLY A 437 37.42 18.25 5.10
N SER A 438 37.49 17.01 5.59
CA SER A 438 38.14 16.70 6.90
C SER A 438 39.64 16.80 6.87
N LYS A 439 40.24 16.71 5.69
CA LYS A 439 41.67 16.79 5.49
C LYS A 439 42.16 18.23 5.39
N THR A 440 43.43 18.46 5.83
CA THR A 440 44.16 19.69 5.57
C THR A 440 45.17 19.44 4.44
N TYR A 441 44.99 20.15 3.31
CA TYR A 441 45.91 20.09 2.17
C TYR A 441 47.10 20.98 2.42
N LYS A 442 48.34 20.46 2.35
CA LYS A 442 49.56 21.17 2.68
C LYS A 442 50.48 21.27 1.47
N THR A 443 51.09 22.41 1.26
CA THR A 443 52.15 22.61 0.29
C THR A 443 53.19 23.60 0.83
N THR A 444 54.42 23.54 0.33
CA THR A 444 55.50 24.43 0.71
C THR A 444 56.02 25.14 -0.54
N VAL A 445 56.24 26.46 -0.44
CA VAL A 445 56.73 27.27 -1.55
C VAL A 445 58.01 28.00 -1.12
N ALA A 446 58.85 28.35 -2.10
CA ALA A 446 60.09 29.10 -1.86
C ALA A 446 59.78 30.53 -1.35
N ASN A 447 60.75 31.17 -0.71
CA ASN A 447 60.66 32.55 -0.18
C ASN A 447 60.22 33.56 -1.27
N LYS A 448 60.72 33.41 -2.51
CA LYS A 448 60.39 34.30 -3.63
C LYS A 448 58.95 34.27 -4.08
N VAL A 449 58.19 33.23 -3.71
CA VAL A 449 56.78 33.08 -4.07
C VAL A 449 55.93 33.89 -3.10
N LYS A 450 55.53 35.09 -3.49
CA LYS A 450 54.75 36.04 -2.66
C LYS A 450 53.24 35.81 -2.73
N SER A 451 52.78 35.07 -3.72
CA SER A 451 51.34 34.71 -3.90
C SER A 451 51.21 33.37 -4.58
N VAL A 452 50.05 32.72 -4.40
CA VAL A 452 49.64 31.49 -5.09
C VAL A 452 48.25 31.61 -5.63
N LYS A 453 47.91 30.88 -6.70
CA LYS A 453 46.57 30.81 -7.24
C LYS A 453 45.91 29.48 -6.83
N VAL A 454 44.82 29.57 -6.05
CA VAL A 454 44.00 28.43 -5.66
C VAL A 454 42.92 28.21 -6.72
N VAL A 455 42.82 26.98 -7.19
CA VAL A 455 41.84 26.56 -8.20
C VAL A 455 40.96 25.43 -7.60
N ALA A 456 39.65 25.58 -7.69
CA ALA A 456 38.70 24.58 -7.29
C ALA A 456 37.39 24.70 -8.12
N SER A 457 36.74 23.58 -8.36
CA SER A 457 35.41 23.54 -8.94
C SER A 457 34.54 22.55 -8.17
N ALA A 458 33.23 22.79 -8.13
CA ALA A 458 32.27 21.90 -7.49
C ALA A 458 31.89 20.72 -8.40
N VAL A 459 31.38 19.62 -7.82
CA VAL A 459 30.79 18.51 -8.54
C VAL A 459 29.50 18.96 -9.18
N SER A 460 28.63 19.61 -8.41
CA SER A 460 27.38 20.17 -8.93
C SER A 460 27.61 21.54 -9.58
N THR A 461 27.12 21.72 -10.80
CA THR A 461 27.12 23.02 -11.49
C THR A 461 26.22 24.06 -10.82
N ALA A 462 25.28 23.62 -9.99
CA ALA A 462 24.39 24.47 -9.22
C ALA A 462 25.01 24.98 -7.89
N ALA A 463 26.21 24.50 -7.52
CA ALA A 463 26.90 24.91 -6.30
C ALA A 463 27.84 26.10 -6.57
N THR A 464 28.03 26.93 -5.55
CA THR A 464 28.94 28.09 -5.61
C THR A 464 30.25 27.78 -4.83
N VAL A 465 31.40 28.08 -5.43
CA VAL A 465 32.72 27.92 -4.81
C VAL A 465 33.31 29.27 -4.50
N THR A 466 33.79 29.47 -3.28
CA THR A 466 34.48 30.69 -2.84
C THR A 466 35.85 30.36 -2.21
N GLY A 467 36.70 31.34 -2.06
CA GLY A 467 38.05 31.14 -1.51
C GLY A 467 39.13 30.77 -2.54
N THR A 468 38.74 30.70 -3.83
CA THR A 468 39.67 30.49 -4.97
C THR A 468 40.37 31.78 -5.40
N GLY A 469 41.22 31.71 -6.44
CA GLY A 469 41.95 32.83 -7.00
C GLY A 469 43.29 33.09 -6.32
N SER A 470 43.89 34.26 -6.61
CA SER A 470 45.19 34.67 -6.05
C SER A 470 45.12 34.94 -4.56
N LYS A 471 46.09 34.45 -3.81
CA LYS A 471 46.24 34.60 -2.36
C LYS A 471 47.64 35.05 -2.05
N SER A 472 47.78 36.23 -1.43
CA SER A 472 49.08 36.73 -0.93
C SER A 472 49.56 35.85 0.22
N LEU A 473 50.87 35.67 0.33
CA LEU A 473 51.52 34.82 1.33
C LEU A 473 52.48 35.63 2.21
N SER A 474 52.29 35.54 3.51
CA SER A 474 53.31 35.91 4.48
C SER A 474 54.31 34.77 4.64
N VAL A 475 55.54 35.09 5.10
CA VAL A 475 56.50 34.06 5.47
C VAL A 475 55.94 33.18 6.60
N GLY A 476 56.13 31.87 6.48
CA GLY A 476 55.55 30.90 7.41
C GLY A 476 54.24 30.32 6.90
N LYS A 477 53.38 29.87 7.81
CA LYS A 477 52.11 29.17 7.51
C LYS A 477 51.00 30.15 7.12
N ASN A 478 50.37 29.93 5.96
CA ASN A 478 49.22 30.66 5.46
C ASN A 478 48.04 29.69 5.33
N THR A 479 46.93 29.96 6.01
CA THR A 479 45.74 29.15 5.95
C THR A 479 44.74 29.76 4.95
N ILE A 480 44.29 28.95 3.99
CA ILE A 480 43.31 29.33 2.97
C ILE A 480 42.12 28.37 3.11
N ILE A 481 40.92 28.93 3.16
CA ILE A 481 39.67 28.15 3.22
C ILE A 481 38.96 28.29 1.89
N VAL A 482 38.68 27.14 1.23
CA VAL A 482 37.78 27.07 0.07
C VAL A 482 36.44 26.56 0.58
N LYS A 483 35.36 27.29 0.30
CA LYS A 483 33.99 26.90 0.69
C LYS A 483 33.15 26.57 -0.53
N VAL A 484 32.38 25.51 -0.44
CA VAL A 484 31.36 25.13 -1.44
C VAL A 484 29.98 25.24 -0.80
N LYS A 485 29.10 26.05 -1.38
CA LYS A 485 27.72 26.20 -0.98
C LYS A 485 26.85 25.55 -2.04
N SER A 486 26.10 24.50 -1.65
CA SER A 486 25.14 23.84 -2.54
C SER A 486 23.96 24.75 -2.87
N ALA A 487 23.18 24.40 -3.90
CA ALA A 487 21.93 25.09 -4.22
C ALA A 487 20.89 24.99 -3.09
N SER A 488 20.92 23.92 -2.28
CA SER A 488 20.08 23.76 -1.08
C SER A 488 20.53 24.58 0.13
N GLY A 489 21.69 25.28 0.03
CA GLY A 489 22.24 26.16 1.07
C GLY A 489 23.25 25.50 2.01
N SER A 490 23.45 24.18 1.96
CA SER A 490 24.44 23.51 2.78
C SER A 490 25.88 23.87 2.37
N THR A 491 26.78 24.00 3.33
CA THR A 491 28.16 24.44 3.08
C THR A 491 29.17 23.40 3.53
N ARG A 492 30.24 23.20 2.71
CA ARG A 492 31.41 22.38 3.02
C ARG A 492 32.66 23.21 2.88
N SER A 493 33.63 23.03 3.78
CA SER A 493 34.87 23.77 3.77
C SER A 493 36.09 22.85 3.58
N TYR A 494 37.05 23.30 2.81
CA TYR A 494 38.32 22.62 2.55
C TYR A 494 39.44 23.51 2.99
N LYS A 495 40.36 22.99 3.82
CA LYS A 495 41.48 23.77 4.40
C LYS A 495 42.78 23.49 3.65
N ILE A 496 43.40 24.55 3.16
CA ILE A 496 44.76 24.53 2.56
C ILE A 496 45.71 25.27 3.49
N VAL A 497 46.89 24.71 3.73
CA VAL A 497 48.00 25.36 4.43
C VAL A 497 49.17 25.45 3.47
N VAL A 498 49.53 26.69 3.10
CA VAL A 498 50.72 27.00 2.28
C VAL A 498 51.80 27.51 3.19
N THR A 499 52.94 26.82 3.27
CA THR A 499 54.09 27.28 4.03
C THR A 499 55.10 27.98 3.11
N ARG A 500 55.24 29.29 3.24
CA ARG A 500 56.29 30.07 2.54
C ARG A 500 57.58 30.05 3.35
N LYS A 501 58.65 29.52 2.77
CA LYS A 501 59.97 29.44 3.44
C LYS A 501 60.52 30.84 3.83
N SER A 502 61.25 30.93 4.90
CA SER A 502 62.03 32.10 5.22
C SER A 502 63.18 32.31 4.19
N ALA A 503 63.66 33.52 4.07
CA ALA A 503 64.87 33.73 3.29
C ALA A 503 65.99 32.82 3.84
N ALA A 504 66.78 32.24 2.94
CA ALA A 504 68.06 31.59 3.39
C ALA A 504 68.88 32.61 4.16
N LYS A 505 69.28 32.27 5.36
CA LYS A 505 70.34 33.05 6.02
C LYS A 505 71.54 32.98 5.08
N GLY A 506 71.97 34.14 4.56
CA GLY A 506 73.21 34.20 3.82
C GLY A 506 74.31 33.53 4.61
N ALA A 507 75.11 32.64 3.99
CA ALA A 507 76.35 32.20 4.58
C ALA A 507 77.19 33.49 4.82
N VAL A 508 77.37 33.85 6.09
CA VAL A 508 78.39 34.85 6.45
C VAL A 508 79.67 34.13 6.25
N ASN A 509 80.45 34.48 5.18
CA ASN A 509 81.85 34.09 5.01
C ASN A 509 82.68 34.76 6.07
#